data_eac18c28001e3fb7eeaa34831edb4a53
#
_entry.id   eac18c28001e3fb7eeaa34831edb4a53
#
_cell.length_a   1.000
_cell.length_b   1.000
_cell.length_c   1.000
_cell.angle_alpha   90.00
_cell.angle_beta   90.00
_cell.angle_gamma   90.00
#
_symmetry.space_group_name_H-M   'P 1'
#
loop_
_entity.id
_entity.type
_entity.pdbx_description
1 polymer ?
#
loop_
_entity_poly.entity_id
_entity_poly.type
_entity_poly.pdbx_seq_one_letter_code
_entity_poly.pdbx_strand_id
1 'polypeptide(L)'
;MLLAGAAQAEPLELKRGVNTTLWLEWPSIGDMMADPTVLESYPDVRRDVTPAMYESLAAQGFDHIRMPVDPGPLLAFGPGERQDQLIDGIRIAAQTALDAGLKVVVDLHPIPRGPDAGSIDRIIGEDWPDYVTLVGRIAAMLDALPADRVALELLNEPPFDCDAVYGDTPPRWPAMQAEAHAAGRAAAPRITIVLTGACWGQANALASLDPALIPDDNVLWTFHSYEPFLFTHQGAGWSDAPQKYIWDLPYPPLAITDEIAAAVATAAAERMAAAEGQADMDLIEKAIADYRALPPTAVSYDATRAAEWADQHGIPRSRLYMGEFGALHTDGDRSLPREWFHAFLQDKRSAADEAGIPWAVLTYVGGMDIAPADDPERRLAPETCAALGLPCAK
;
A
#
# COMPACT_ATOMS: atom_id res chain seq x y z
N MET A 1 -31.26 -13.64 -32.79
CA MET A 1 -29.88 -13.13 -32.92
C MET A 1 -29.33 -13.19 -31.51
N LEU A 2 -28.63 -14.27 -31.18
CA LEU A 2 -27.98 -14.45 -29.88
C LEU A 2 -26.79 -13.47 -29.85
N LEU A 3 -26.85 -12.44 -29.01
CA LEU A 3 -25.68 -11.66 -28.64
C LEU A 3 -24.73 -12.64 -27.92
N ALA A 4 -23.62 -12.98 -28.58
CA ALA A 4 -22.52 -13.62 -27.90
C ALA A 4 -22.08 -12.62 -26.81
N GLY A 5 -22.36 -12.94 -25.55
CA GLY A 5 -21.81 -12.22 -24.43
C GLY A 5 -20.28 -12.25 -24.60
N ALA A 6 -19.63 -11.09 -24.66
CA ALA A 6 -18.19 -11.02 -24.56
C ALA A 6 -17.81 -11.76 -23.27
N ALA A 7 -16.93 -12.76 -23.38
CA ALA A 7 -16.40 -13.41 -22.18
C ALA A 7 -15.78 -12.29 -21.31
N GLN A 8 -16.28 -12.17 -20.10
CA GLN A 8 -15.77 -11.21 -19.13
C GLN A 8 -14.30 -11.58 -18.88
N ALA A 9 -13.40 -10.59 -18.87
CA ALA A 9 -11.99 -10.85 -18.60
C ALA A 9 -11.86 -11.38 -17.15
N GLU A 10 -11.06 -12.42 -16.98
CA GLU A 10 -10.72 -12.92 -15.65
C GLU A 10 -9.81 -11.90 -14.93
N PRO A 11 -9.97 -11.73 -13.60
CA PRO A 11 -9.10 -10.85 -12.83
C PRO A 11 -7.63 -11.23 -12.96
N LEU A 12 -6.77 -10.22 -12.88
CA LEU A 12 -5.33 -10.39 -12.90
C LEU A 12 -4.88 -11.35 -11.79
N GLU A 13 -4.24 -12.46 -12.17
CA GLU A 13 -3.67 -13.40 -11.21
C GLU A 13 -2.39 -12.83 -10.61
N LEU A 14 -2.38 -12.55 -9.31
CA LEU A 14 -1.23 -12.11 -8.54
C LEU A 14 -0.76 -13.21 -7.58
N LYS A 15 0.50 -13.15 -7.14
CA LYS A 15 1.07 -14.07 -6.13
C LYS A 15 1.90 -13.33 -5.11
N ARG A 16 3.10 -12.85 -5.46
CA ARG A 16 4.09 -12.27 -4.58
C ARG A 16 4.60 -10.99 -5.17
N GLY A 17 4.25 -9.88 -4.57
CA GLY A 17 4.61 -8.56 -5.04
C GLY A 17 5.42 -7.74 -4.07
N VAL A 18 5.82 -6.58 -4.54
CA VAL A 18 6.48 -5.57 -3.74
C VAL A 18 5.98 -4.18 -4.15
N ASN A 19 5.81 -3.31 -3.15
CA ASN A 19 5.52 -1.92 -3.39
C ASN A 19 6.80 -1.16 -3.77
N THR A 20 6.71 -0.31 -4.79
CA THR A 20 7.79 0.57 -5.22
C THR A 20 7.47 2.00 -4.81
N THR A 21 8.08 2.51 -3.74
CA THR A 21 7.79 3.85 -3.21
C THR A 21 8.36 4.99 -4.03
N LEU A 22 9.32 4.73 -4.92
CA LEU A 22 10.03 5.75 -5.70
C LEU A 22 9.14 6.49 -6.72
N TRP A 23 7.92 6.03 -6.95
CA TRP A 23 6.95 6.65 -7.86
C TRP A 23 6.08 7.71 -7.21
N LEU A 24 6.12 7.85 -5.88
CA LEU A 24 5.45 8.94 -5.17
C LEU A 24 6.13 10.29 -5.36
N GLU A 25 7.41 10.29 -5.74
CA GLU A 25 8.25 11.48 -5.78
C GLU A 25 8.22 12.18 -7.14
N TRP A 26 7.10 12.84 -7.44
CA TRP A 26 7.09 13.83 -8.51
C TRP A 26 7.96 15.03 -8.11
N PRO A 27 8.54 15.76 -9.09
CA PRO A 27 9.03 17.10 -8.84
C PRO A 27 7.95 17.95 -8.18
N SER A 28 8.31 18.95 -7.36
CA SER A 28 7.29 19.77 -6.71
C SER A 28 6.39 20.44 -7.75
N ILE A 29 5.11 20.59 -7.44
CA ILE A 29 4.15 21.29 -8.33
C ILE A 29 4.67 22.69 -8.67
N GLY A 30 5.29 23.37 -7.70
CA GLY A 30 5.90 24.69 -7.91
C GLY A 30 7.01 24.67 -8.96
N ASP A 31 7.91 23.69 -8.88
CA ASP A 31 8.99 23.52 -9.86
C ASP A 31 8.44 23.17 -11.24
N MET A 32 7.49 22.26 -11.32
CA MET A 32 6.84 21.89 -12.59
C MET A 32 6.05 23.04 -13.21
N MET A 33 5.52 23.95 -12.38
CA MET A 33 4.85 25.16 -12.90
C MET A 33 5.83 26.23 -13.36
N ALA A 34 6.98 26.34 -12.68
CA ALA A 34 8.01 27.31 -13.01
C ALA A 34 8.81 26.92 -14.26
N ASP A 35 9.09 25.63 -14.43
CA ASP A 35 9.89 25.07 -15.52
C ASP A 35 9.28 23.75 -16.03
N PRO A 36 8.59 23.77 -17.18
CA PRO A 36 8.05 22.54 -17.76
C PRO A 36 9.12 21.52 -18.16
N THR A 37 10.40 21.92 -18.31
CA THR A 37 11.49 20.99 -18.65
C THR A 37 11.89 20.08 -17.48
N VAL A 38 11.45 20.39 -16.26
CA VAL A 38 11.63 19.51 -15.08
C VAL A 38 11.00 18.14 -15.31
N LEU A 39 9.92 18.06 -16.10
CA LEU A 39 9.30 16.78 -16.46
C LEU A 39 10.14 15.98 -17.48
N GLU A 40 10.95 16.66 -18.31
CA GLU A 40 11.90 15.99 -19.21
C GLU A 40 13.06 15.37 -18.44
N SER A 41 13.49 16.03 -17.35
CA SER A 41 14.52 15.51 -16.44
C SER A 41 13.98 14.51 -15.39
N TYR A 42 12.67 14.37 -15.31
CA TYR A 42 12.04 13.41 -14.39
C TYR A 42 12.57 11.96 -14.51
N PRO A 43 12.94 11.45 -15.71
CA PRO A 43 13.67 10.18 -15.82
C PRO A 43 14.98 10.14 -15.03
N ASP A 44 15.66 11.28 -14.82
CA ASP A 44 16.91 11.33 -14.05
C ASP A 44 16.67 11.32 -12.53
N VAL A 45 15.54 11.83 -12.06
CA VAL A 45 15.11 11.70 -10.66
C VAL A 45 14.79 10.25 -10.32
N ARG A 46 14.41 9.46 -11.32
CA ARG A 46 14.19 8.00 -11.24
C ARG A 46 15.45 7.16 -11.37
N ARG A 47 16.64 7.70 -11.11
CA ARG A 47 17.90 6.95 -11.22
C ARG A 47 17.87 5.64 -10.42
N ASP A 48 17.08 5.59 -9.36
CA ASP A 48 16.91 4.41 -8.52
C ASP A 48 15.84 3.44 -9.03
N VAL A 49 15.06 3.81 -10.07
CA VAL A 49 14.05 2.94 -10.71
C VAL A 49 14.49 2.63 -12.13
N THR A 50 15.45 1.74 -12.25
CA THR A 50 16.02 1.35 -13.54
C THR A 50 15.37 0.07 -14.07
N PRO A 51 15.44 -0.21 -15.39
CA PRO A 51 15.06 -1.52 -15.93
C PRO A 51 15.76 -2.67 -15.20
N ALA A 52 17.03 -2.53 -14.85
CA ALA A 52 17.80 -3.54 -14.12
C ALA A 52 17.22 -3.82 -12.72
N MET A 53 16.63 -2.83 -12.05
CA MET A 53 15.95 -3.05 -10.78
C MET A 53 14.70 -3.93 -10.95
N TYR A 54 13.88 -3.69 -11.97
CA TYR A 54 12.72 -4.53 -12.23
C TYR A 54 13.13 -5.95 -12.67
N GLU A 55 14.16 -6.08 -13.48
CA GLU A 55 14.75 -7.39 -13.84
C GLU A 55 15.26 -8.12 -12.58
N SER A 56 15.89 -7.41 -11.65
CA SER A 56 16.34 -7.96 -10.37
C SER A 56 15.17 -8.43 -9.52
N LEU A 57 14.08 -7.66 -9.41
CA LEU A 57 12.87 -8.07 -8.69
C LEU A 57 12.26 -9.35 -9.27
N ALA A 58 12.11 -9.41 -10.58
CA ALA A 58 11.59 -10.60 -11.27
C ALA A 58 12.50 -11.83 -11.05
N ALA A 59 13.83 -11.64 -11.13
CA ALA A 59 14.80 -12.72 -10.89
C ALA A 59 14.80 -13.22 -9.45
N GLN A 60 14.46 -12.36 -8.49
CA GLN A 60 14.32 -12.70 -7.07
C GLN A 60 13.00 -13.42 -6.74
N GLY A 61 12.07 -13.49 -7.69
CA GLY A 61 10.85 -14.32 -7.58
C GLY A 61 9.58 -13.53 -7.29
N PHE A 62 9.60 -12.20 -7.40
CA PHE A 62 8.38 -11.40 -7.44
C PHE A 62 7.70 -11.56 -8.80
N ASP A 63 6.38 -11.62 -8.84
CA ASP A 63 5.60 -11.70 -10.07
C ASP A 63 4.93 -10.37 -10.45
N HIS A 64 4.86 -9.44 -9.49
CA HIS A 64 4.27 -8.13 -9.71
C HIS A 64 4.87 -7.03 -8.82
N ILE A 65 4.65 -5.81 -9.25
CA ILE A 65 4.82 -4.62 -8.42
C ILE A 65 3.47 -3.96 -8.17
N ARG A 66 3.29 -3.39 -6.97
CA ARG A 66 2.32 -2.35 -6.71
C ARG A 66 3.05 -1.02 -6.81
N MET A 67 2.59 -0.17 -7.71
CA MET A 67 3.24 1.07 -8.09
C MET A 67 2.41 2.26 -7.61
N PRO A 68 2.70 2.82 -6.42
CA PRO A 68 2.03 3.99 -5.91
C PRO A 68 2.29 5.21 -6.80
N VAL A 69 1.25 5.98 -7.09
CA VAL A 69 1.30 7.20 -7.90
C VAL A 69 0.54 8.30 -7.19
N ASP A 70 1.22 9.35 -6.79
CA ASP A 70 0.59 10.55 -6.22
C ASP A 70 -0.29 11.24 -7.28
N PRO A 71 -1.61 11.34 -7.08
CA PRO A 71 -2.52 12.03 -7.99
C PRO A 71 -2.45 13.57 -7.90
N GLY A 72 -1.76 14.12 -6.89
CA GLY A 72 -1.72 15.54 -6.61
C GLY A 72 -1.30 16.40 -7.80
N PRO A 73 -0.14 16.16 -8.44
CA PRO A 73 0.27 16.91 -9.62
C PRO A 73 -0.70 16.77 -10.78
N LEU A 74 -1.27 15.57 -10.99
CA LEU A 74 -2.25 15.35 -12.06
C LEU A 74 -3.52 16.18 -11.85
N LEU A 75 -4.00 16.28 -10.62
CA LEU A 75 -5.16 17.09 -10.25
C LEU A 75 -4.85 18.59 -10.33
N ALA A 76 -3.66 19.01 -9.87
CA ALA A 76 -3.25 20.40 -9.89
C ALA A 76 -3.17 20.98 -11.31
N PHE A 77 -2.72 20.20 -12.29
CA PHE A 77 -2.70 20.63 -13.69
C PHE A 77 -4.04 20.47 -14.38
N GLY A 78 -4.88 19.55 -13.95
CA GLY A 78 -6.13 19.23 -14.62
C GLY A 78 -5.95 18.70 -16.05
N PRO A 79 -7.05 18.39 -16.76
CA PRO A 79 -6.98 17.87 -18.13
C PRO A 79 -6.26 18.83 -19.09
N GLY A 80 -5.23 18.32 -19.79
CA GLY A 80 -4.42 19.09 -20.74
C GLY A 80 -3.04 18.47 -20.95
N GLU A 81 -2.20 19.16 -21.73
CA GLU A 81 -0.89 18.65 -22.17
C GLU A 81 0.02 18.21 -21.01
N ARG A 82 0.05 18.97 -19.90
CA ARG A 82 0.88 18.62 -18.74
C ARG A 82 0.39 17.38 -18.02
N GLN A 83 -0.91 17.25 -17.82
CA GLN A 83 -1.47 16.03 -17.25
C GLN A 83 -1.23 14.83 -18.18
N ASP A 84 -1.31 15.03 -19.51
CA ASP A 84 -0.99 13.98 -20.50
C ASP A 84 0.46 13.53 -20.40
N GLN A 85 1.41 14.44 -20.20
CA GLN A 85 2.83 14.11 -19.98
C GLN A 85 3.05 13.31 -18.72
N LEU A 86 2.38 13.66 -17.62
CA LEU A 86 2.45 12.89 -16.37
C LEU A 86 1.85 11.49 -16.53
N ILE A 87 0.71 11.37 -17.20
CA ILE A 87 0.07 10.08 -17.51
C ILE A 87 0.99 9.23 -18.40
N ASP A 88 1.66 9.84 -19.40
CA ASP A 88 2.63 9.13 -20.23
C ASP A 88 3.84 8.66 -19.41
N GLY A 89 4.28 9.43 -18.42
CA GLY A 89 5.29 9.02 -17.47
C GLY A 89 4.91 7.75 -16.70
N ILE A 90 3.67 7.66 -16.23
CA ILE A 90 3.14 6.46 -15.56
C ILE A 90 3.12 5.27 -16.54
N ARG A 91 2.68 5.50 -17.78
CA ARG A 91 2.67 4.49 -18.82
C ARG A 91 4.08 3.92 -19.11
N ILE A 92 5.08 4.80 -19.23
CA ILE A 92 6.47 4.39 -19.46
C ILE A 92 6.98 3.54 -18.32
N ALA A 93 6.67 3.91 -17.09
CA ALA A 93 7.04 3.15 -15.92
C ALA A 93 6.41 1.76 -15.87
N ALA A 94 5.10 1.70 -16.07
CA ALA A 94 4.38 0.44 -16.14
C ALA A 94 4.96 -0.45 -17.25
N GLN A 95 5.22 0.12 -18.44
CA GLN A 95 5.81 -0.62 -19.55
C GLN A 95 7.20 -1.16 -19.19
N THR A 96 8.05 -0.37 -18.51
CA THR A 96 9.38 -0.83 -18.11
C THR A 96 9.32 -2.05 -17.17
N ALA A 97 8.38 -2.06 -16.22
CA ALA A 97 8.16 -3.22 -15.36
C ALA A 97 7.59 -4.43 -16.12
N LEU A 98 6.67 -4.19 -17.07
CA LEU A 98 6.12 -5.22 -17.95
C LEU A 98 7.21 -5.86 -18.83
N ASP A 99 8.15 -5.07 -19.34
CA ASP A 99 9.27 -5.54 -20.16
C ASP A 99 10.23 -6.43 -19.37
N ALA A 100 10.37 -6.16 -18.07
CA ALA A 100 11.12 -7.00 -17.13
C ALA A 100 10.38 -8.30 -16.72
N GLY A 101 9.16 -8.51 -17.22
CA GLY A 101 8.37 -9.72 -16.95
C GLY A 101 7.42 -9.60 -15.76
N LEU A 102 7.39 -8.46 -15.07
CA LEU A 102 6.49 -8.21 -13.93
C LEU A 102 5.09 -7.81 -14.39
N LYS A 103 4.09 -8.07 -13.58
CA LYS A 103 2.76 -7.45 -13.65
C LYS A 103 2.75 -6.16 -12.85
N VAL A 104 1.80 -5.27 -13.13
CA VAL A 104 1.75 -3.94 -12.49
C VAL A 104 0.36 -3.65 -11.96
N VAL A 105 0.27 -3.37 -10.67
CA VAL A 105 -0.87 -2.72 -10.06
C VAL A 105 -0.53 -1.24 -9.91
N VAL A 106 -1.14 -0.38 -10.72
CA VAL A 106 -1.02 1.08 -10.55
C VAL A 106 -1.97 1.49 -9.46
N ASP A 107 -1.43 2.05 -8.40
CA ASP A 107 -2.19 2.51 -7.24
C ASP A 107 -2.23 4.03 -7.20
N LEU A 108 -3.43 4.60 -7.23
CA LEU A 108 -3.60 6.03 -7.02
C LEU A 108 -3.49 6.34 -5.52
N HIS A 109 -2.33 6.82 -5.13
CA HIS A 109 -1.87 6.94 -3.75
C HIS A 109 -1.68 8.39 -3.33
N PRO A 110 -2.74 9.05 -2.86
CA PRO A 110 -2.62 10.43 -2.40
C PRO A 110 -1.74 10.52 -1.17
N ILE A 111 -0.88 11.54 -1.15
CA ILE A 111 -0.09 11.84 0.04
C ILE A 111 -0.96 12.68 0.97
N PRO A 112 -1.23 12.22 2.21
CA PRO A 112 -2.05 12.98 3.15
C PRO A 112 -1.27 14.21 3.66
N ARG A 113 -1.43 15.34 2.99
CA ARG A 113 -0.77 16.59 3.38
C ARG A 113 -1.66 17.81 3.09
N GLY A 114 -2.12 18.48 4.14
CA GLY A 114 -2.62 19.84 4.16
C GLY A 114 -3.67 20.22 3.11
N PRO A 115 -3.78 21.53 2.79
CA PRO A 115 -4.80 22.05 1.89
C PRO A 115 -4.42 21.98 0.41
N ASP A 116 -3.29 21.37 0.06
CA ASP A 116 -2.77 21.35 -1.30
C ASP A 116 -3.58 20.44 -2.22
N ALA A 117 -3.57 20.77 -3.52
CA ALA A 117 -4.21 19.95 -4.54
C ALA A 117 -3.67 18.51 -4.48
N GLY A 118 -4.58 17.53 -4.46
CA GLY A 118 -4.21 16.13 -4.36
C GLY A 118 -4.02 15.60 -2.93
N SER A 119 -4.18 16.44 -1.89
CA SER A 119 -4.33 15.92 -0.54
C SER A 119 -5.56 15.03 -0.44
N ILE A 120 -5.50 13.99 0.37
CA ILE A 120 -6.63 13.07 0.50
C ILE A 120 -7.91 13.79 0.96
N ASP A 121 -7.80 14.79 1.83
CA ASP A 121 -8.95 15.55 2.32
C ASP A 121 -9.66 16.30 1.19
N ARG A 122 -8.93 16.87 0.24
CA ARG A 122 -9.50 17.53 -0.94
C ARG A 122 -10.09 16.53 -1.92
N ILE A 123 -9.37 15.42 -2.18
CA ILE A 123 -9.83 14.35 -3.08
C ILE A 123 -11.19 13.83 -2.65
N ILE A 124 -11.35 13.47 -1.37
CA ILE A 124 -12.62 12.95 -0.84
C ILE A 124 -13.67 14.03 -0.59
N GLY A 125 -13.35 15.27 -0.88
CA GLY A 125 -14.20 16.46 -0.73
C GLY A 125 -14.46 17.15 -2.08
N GLU A 126 -13.93 18.37 -2.22
CA GLU A 126 -14.23 19.22 -3.35
C GLU A 126 -13.63 18.76 -4.70
N ASP A 127 -12.49 18.03 -4.67
CA ASP A 127 -11.81 17.56 -5.88
C ASP A 127 -12.34 16.19 -6.36
N TRP A 128 -13.35 15.61 -5.70
CA TRP A 128 -13.85 14.27 -6.05
C TRP A 128 -14.30 14.13 -7.52
N PRO A 129 -15.05 15.06 -8.12
CA PRO A 129 -15.43 14.96 -9.53
C PRO A 129 -14.24 14.96 -10.50
N ASP A 130 -13.20 15.76 -10.20
CA ASP A 130 -11.97 15.81 -10.99
C ASP A 130 -11.15 14.54 -10.81
N TYR A 131 -11.15 13.98 -9.57
CA TYR A 131 -10.53 12.70 -9.28
C TYR A 131 -11.18 11.55 -10.04
N VAL A 132 -12.50 11.46 -10.07
CA VAL A 132 -13.24 10.45 -10.86
C VAL A 132 -12.91 10.59 -12.36
N THR A 133 -12.79 11.82 -12.87
CA THR A 133 -12.34 12.07 -14.24
C THR A 133 -10.92 11.56 -14.46
N LEU A 134 -10.01 11.81 -13.52
CA LEU A 134 -8.63 11.33 -13.57
C LEU A 134 -8.56 9.78 -13.55
N VAL A 135 -9.35 9.13 -12.70
CA VAL A 135 -9.47 7.65 -12.69
C VAL A 135 -9.79 7.12 -14.09
N GLY A 136 -10.78 7.72 -14.77
CA GLY A 136 -11.12 7.35 -16.15
C GLY A 136 -9.96 7.52 -17.13
N ARG A 137 -9.18 8.59 -17.01
CA ARG A 137 -8.03 8.85 -17.88
C ARG A 137 -6.87 7.87 -17.66
N ILE A 138 -6.56 7.57 -16.40
CA ILE A 138 -5.53 6.58 -16.05
C ILE A 138 -5.98 5.18 -16.51
N ALA A 139 -7.24 4.82 -16.27
CA ALA A 139 -7.80 3.56 -16.74
C ALA A 139 -7.67 3.41 -18.27
N ALA A 140 -8.04 4.44 -19.04
CA ALA A 140 -7.91 4.43 -20.50
C ALA A 140 -6.47 4.24 -20.97
N MET A 141 -5.51 4.87 -20.28
CA MET A 141 -4.08 4.70 -20.56
C MET A 141 -3.64 3.25 -20.30
N LEU A 142 -4.06 2.67 -19.18
CA LEU A 142 -3.72 1.28 -18.81
C LEU A 142 -4.38 0.26 -19.74
N ASP A 143 -5.60 0.52 -20.25
CA ASP A 143 -6.28 -0.38 -21.20
C ASP A 143 -5.57 -0.49 -22.56
N ALA A 144 -4.64 0.44 -22.86
CA ALA A 144 -3.75 0.33 -24.02
C ALA A 144 -2.57 -0.64 -23.79
N LEU A 145 -2.30 -1.05 -22.56
CA LEU A 145 -1.29 -2.04 -22.19
C LEU A 145 -1.89 -3.47 -22.20
N PRO A 146 -1.07 -4.53 -22.04
CA PRO A 146 -1.58 -5.91 -21.90
C PRO A 146 -2.50 -6.04 -20.68
N ALA A 147 -3.81 -6.16 -20.91
CA ALA A 147 -4.85 -6.11 -19.88
C ALA A 147 -4.76 -7.27 -18.87
N ASP A 148 -4.13 -8.38 -19.26
CA ASP A 148 -3.85 -9.54 -18.40
C ASP A 148 -2.60 -9.35 -17.52
N ARG A 149 -1.97 -8.17 -17.57
CA ARG A 149 -0.75 -7.86 -16.83
C ARG A 149 -0.80 -6.54 -16.07
N VAL A 150 -1.89 -5.77 -16.17
CA VAL A 150 -2.06 -4.49 -15.48
C VAL A 150 -3.37 -4.44 -14.72
N ALA A 151 -3.36 -3.75 -13.59
CA ALA A 151 -4.54 -3.43 -12.81
C ALA A 151 -4.48 -1.96 -12.35
N LEU A 152 -5.64 -1.39 -12.03
CA LEU A 152 -5.78 -0.06 -11.45
C LEU A 152 -6.42 -0.15 -10.07
N GLU A 153 -5.70 0.26 -9.05
CA GLU A 153 -6.25 0.52 -7.72
C GLU A 153 -6.77 1.95 -7.66
N LEU A 154 -8.06 2.06 -7.30
CA LEU A 154 -8.79 3.31 -7.49
C LEU A 154 -8.41 4.42 -6.50
N LEU A 155 -8.05 4.07 -5.28
CA LEU A 155 -7.63 5.00 -4.23
C LEU A 155 -6.98 4.23 -3.10
N ASN A 156 -5.75 4.61 -2.75
CA ASN A 156 -5.08 4.09 -1.56
C ASN A 156 -5.75 4.59 -0.28
N GLU A 157 -5.97 3.68 0.67
CA GLU A 157 -6.30 3.96 2.07
C GLU A 157 -7.27 5.14 2.34
N PRO A 158 -8.53 5.09 1.89
CA PRO A 158 -9.49 6.13 2.25
C PRO A 158 -9.58 6.29 3.77
N PRO A 159 -9.18 7.45 4.39
CA PRO A 159 -8.96 7.56 5.83
C PRO A 159 -10.21 7.87 6.65
N PHE A 160 -11.39 7.73 6.09
CA PHE A 160 -12.68 8.07 6.70
C PHE A 160 -13.58 6.84 6.87
N ASP A 161 -14.79 7.03 7.37
CA ASP A 161 -15.78 5.98 7.65
C ASP A 161 -15.33 4.94 8.71
N CYS A 162 -14.32 5.24 9.54
CA CYS A 162 -13.95 4.34 10.64
C CYS A 162 -15.09 4.16 11.65
N ASP A 163 -15.87 5.19 11.90
CA ASP A 163 -17.07 5.15 12.72
C ASP A 163 -18.22 4.34 12.07
N ALA A 164 -18.20 4.16 10.76
CA ALA A 164 -19.11 3.24 10.06
C ALA A 164 -18.60 1.78 10.15
N VAL A 165 -17.31 1.56 10.09
CA VAL A 165 -16.70 0.22 10.20
C VAL A 165 -16.84 -0.35 11.61
N TYR A 166 -16.68 0.49 12.64
CA TYR A 166 -16.69 0.08 14.05
C TYR A 166 -17.91 0.53 14.84
N GLY A 167 -18.92 1.12 14.20
CA GLY A 167 -20.13 1.65 14.81
C GLY A 167 -21.33 1.64 13.87
N ASP A 168 -22.24 2.58 14.08
CA ASP A 168 -23.56 2.61 13.41
C ASP A 168 -23.71 3.76 12.38
N THR A 169 -22.64 4.51 12.09
CA THR A 169 -22.69 5.62 11.12
C THR A 169 -22.81 5.08 9.70
N PRO A 170 -23.73 5.59 8.85
CA PRO A 170 -23.80 5.16 7.46
C PRO A 170 -22.52 5.49 6.69
N PRO A 171 -21.92 4.52 5.96
CA PRO A 171 -20.68 4.74 5.21
C PRO A 171 -20.90 5.58 3.95
N ARG A 172 -19.92 6.40 3.60
CA ARG A 172 -19.89 7.17 2.34
C ARG A 172 -19.10 6.45 1.25
N TRP A 173 -18.02 5.75 1.66
CA TRP A 173 -17.05 5.15 0.74
C TRP A 173 -17.66 4.19 -0.29
N PRO A 174 -18.58 3.29 0.04
CA PRO A 174 -19.13 2.36 -0.95
C PRO A 174 -19.75 3.05 -2.18
N ALA A 175 -20.45 4.18 -1.97
CA ALA A 175 -21.01 4.95 -3.08
C ALA A 175 -19.93 5.68 -3.90
N MET A 176 -18.95 6.26 -3.25
CA MET A 176 -17.82 6.93 -3.90
C MET A 176 -16.97 5.92 -4.70
N GLN A 177 -16.66 4.77 -4.12
CA GLN A 177 -15.95 3.70 -4.80
C GLN A 177 -16.70 3.18 -6.04
N ALA A 178 -18.02 3.03 -5.94
CA ALA A 178 -18.84 2.61 -7.07
C ALA A 178 -18.83 3.64 -8.21
N GLU A 179 -18.81 4.94 -7.88
CA GLU A 179 -18.69 6.03 -8.88
C GLU A 179 -17.32 6.00 -9.58
N ALA A 180 -16.23 5.90 -8.82
CA ALA A 180 -14.88 5.80 -9.36
C ALA A 180 -14.70 4.51 -10.19
N HIS A 181 -15.23 3.38 -9.71
CA HIS A 181 -15.26 2.13 -10.46
C HIS A 181 -16.00 2.27 -11.79
N ALA A 182 -17.18 2.89 -11.79
CA ALA A 182 -17.96 3.08 -13.02
C ALA A 182 -17.21 3.91 -14.06
N ALA A 183 -16.50 4.97 -13.63
CA ALA A 183 -15.67 5.78 -14.51
C ALA A 183 -14.47 4.98 -15.07
N GLY A 184 -13.76 4.25 -14.21
CA GLY A 184 -12.66 3.40 -14.60
C GLY A 184 -13.09 2.30 -15.58
N ARG A 185 -14.16 1.58 -15.26
CA ARG A 185 -14.68 0.49 -16.09
C ARG A 185 -15.22 0.96 -17.44
N ALA A 186 -15.86 2.14 -17.49
CA ALA A 186 -16.32 2.73 -18.74
C ALA A 186 -15.15 3.06 -19.68
N ALA A 187 -14.03 3.49 -19.14
CA ALA A 187 -12.83 3.85 -19.89
C ALA A 187 -11.94 2.64 -20.22
N ALA A 188 -11.96 1.60 -19.39
CA ALA A 188 -11.10 0.42 -19.47
C ALA A 188 -11.90 -0.87 -19.24
N PRO A 189 -12.56 -1.40 -20.26
CA PRO A 189 -13.40 -2.58 -20.12
C PRO A 189 -12.64 -3.88 -19.85
N ARG A 190 -11.33 -3.91 -20.04
CA ARG A 190 -10.51 -5.14 -20.03
C ARG A 190 -9.64 -5.32 -18.81
N ILE A 191 -9.11 -4.22 -18.23
CA ILE A 191 -8.18 -4.30 -17.11
C ILE A 191 -8.88 -4.69 -15.80
N THR A 192 -8.12 -5.28 -14.89
CA THR A 192 -8.59 -5.50 -13.52
C THR A 192 -8.64 -4.19 -12.74
N ILE A 193 -9.72 -3.97 -12.00
CA ILE A 193 -9.84 -2.86 -11.05
C ILE A 193 -9.66 -3.41 -9.64
N VAL A 194 -8.86 -2.71 -8.82
CA VAL A 194 -8.62 -3.07 -7.42
C VAL A 194 -9.45 -2.15 -6.53
N LEU A 195 -10.22 -2.76 -5.64
CA LEU A 195 -11.18 -2.11 -4.74
C LEU A 195 -10.74 -2.29 -3.30
N THR A 196 -10.90 -1.27 -2.46
CA THR A 196 -10.48 -1.29 -1.05
C THR A 196 -11.60 -0.91 -0.11
N GLY A 197 -11.49 -1.29 1.16
CA GLY A 197 -12.31 -0.74 2.24
C GLY A 197 -11.88 0.69 2.59
N ALA A 198 -12.74 1.44 3.28
CA ALA A 198 -12.37 2.70 3.92
C ALA A 198 -11.51 2.47 5.18
N CYS A 199 -11.47 3.45 6.08
CA CYS A 199 -10.74 3.35 7.36
C CYS A 199 -9.32 2.81 7.18
N TRP A 200 -8.53 3.48 6.32
CA TRP A 200 -7.13 3.14 6.04
C TRP A 200 -6.93 1.76 5.39
N GLY A 201 -7.90 1.29 4.60
CA GLY A 201 -7.78 0.03 3.90
C GLY A 201 -7.71 -1.22 4.81
N GLN A 202 -8.15 -1.12 6.06
CA GLN A 202 -8.08 -2.22 7.02
C GLN A 202 -8.94 -3.41 6.60
N ALA A 203 -8.58 -4.62 7.02
CA ALA A 203 -9.36 -5.83 6.73
C ALA A 203 -10.80 -5.78 7.28
N ASN A 204 -11.02 -5.10 8.42
CA ASN A 204 -12.37 -4.88 8.93
C ASN A 204 -13.21 -3.96 8.02
N ALA A 205 -12.56 -2.96 7.41
CA ALA A 205 -13.22 -2.08 6.45
C ALA A 205 -13.57 -2.81 5.15
N LEU A 206 -12.67 -3.66 4.63
CA LEU A 206 -13.00 -4.57 3.53
C LEU A 206 -14.20 -5.46 3.92
N ALA A 207 -14.18 -6.04 5.12
CA ALA A 207 -15.23 -6.95 5.59
C ALA A 207 -16.56 -6.26 5.89
N SER A 208 -16.63 -4.94 5.86
CA SER A 208 -17.89 -4.17 5.94
C SER A 208 -18.52 -3.88 4.58
N LEU A 209 -17.83 -4.17 3.47
CA LEU A 209 -18.36 -3.91 2.13
C LEU A 209 -19.38 -4.96 1.70
N ASP A 210 -20.40 -4.49 0.97
CA ASP A 210 -21.29 -5.35 0.20
C ASP A 210 -20.80 -5.42 -1.26
N PRO A 211 -20.22 -6.54 -1.71
CA PRO A 211 -19.71 -6.65 -3.07
C PRO A 211 -20.79 -6.58 -4.15
N ALA A 212 -22.06 -6.77 -3.78
CA ALA A 212 -23.18 -6.63 -4.73
C ALA A 212 -23.38 -5.19 -5.22
N LEU A 213 -22.81 -4.19 -4.54
CA LEU A 213 -22.83 -2.80 -5.01
C LEU A 213 -21.98 -2.57 -6.25
N ILE A 214 -20.98 -3.43 -6.49
CA ILE A 214 -20.12 -3.40 -7.68
C ILE A 214 -20.14 -4.79 -8.33
N PRO A 215 -21.18 -5.11 -9.12
CA PRO A 215 -21.34 -6.43 -9.74
C PRO A 215 -20.40 -6.59 -10.95
N ASP A 216 -19.11 -6.66 -10.67
CA ASP A 216 -18.03 -6.80 -11.65
C ASP A 216 -17.13 -7.98 -11.28
N ASP A 217 -16.99 -8.95 -12.19
CA ASP A 217 -16.19 -10.14 -11.96
C ASP A 217 -14.69 -9.90 -12.21
N ASN A 218 -14.31 -8.81 -12.88
CA ASN A 218 -12.92 -8.46 -13.14
C ASN A 218 -12.38 -7.44 -12.12
N VAL A 219 -12.51 -7.76 -10.83
CA VAL A 219 -12.01 -6.95 -9.72
C VAL A 219 -11.20 -7.78 -8.73
N LEU A 220 -10.22 -7.15 -8.08
CA LEU A 220 -9.55 -7.62 -6.87
C LEU A 220 -10.02 -6.76 -5.69
N TRP A 221 -10.03 -7.37 -4.51
CA TRP A 221 -10.41 -6.72 -3.26
C TRP A 221 -9.18 -6.62 -2.36
N THR A 222 -8.67 -5.41 -2.17
CA THR A 222 -7.44 -5.19 -1.40
C THR A 222 -7.72 -4.81 0.04
N PHE A 223 -6.77 -5.16 0.91
CA PHE A 223 -6.66 -4.70 2.28
C PHE A 223 -5.19 -4.56 2.66
N HIS A 224 -4.91 -3.73 3.66
CA HIS A 224 -3.59 -3.56 4.24
C HIS A 224 -3.51 -4.25 5.59
N SER A 225 -2.35 -4.79 5.93
CA SER A 225 -2.17 -5.68 7.06
C SER A 225 -0.95 -5.31 7.88
N TYR A 226 -1.14 -4.45 8.88
CA TYR A 226 -0.08 -3.94 9.74
C TYR A 226 -0.14 -4.43 11.19
N GLU A 227 -1.12 -5.30 11.54
CA GLU A 227 -1.13 -5.88 12.88
C GLU A 227 0.06 -6.84 13.12
N PRO A 228 0.73 -6.75 14.24
CA PRO A 228 0.50 -5.86 15.40
C PRO A 228 0.96 -4.42 15.13
N PHE A 229 0.03 -3.47 15.08
CA PHE A 229 0.27 -2.09 14.62
C PHE A 229 1.36 -1.37 15.42
N LEU A 230 1.43 -1.56 16.74
CA LEU A 230 2.48 -0.92 17.55
C LEU A 230 3.89 -1.37 17.17
N PHE A 231 4.08 -2.61 16.71
CA PHE A 231 5.37 -3.09 16.22
C PHE A 231 5.70 -2.49 14.86
N THR A 232 4.76 -2.53 13.92
CA THR A 232 5.01 -2.14 12.54
C THR A 232 5.20 -0.63 12.37
N HIS A 233 4.62 0.17 13.27
CA HIS A 233 4.67 1.63 13.25
C HIS A 233 5.39 2.25 14.45
N GLN A 234 6.18 1.45 15.19
CA GLN A 234 6.99 2.03 16.25
C GLN A 234 7.96 3.06 15.68
N GLY A 235 7.98 4.26 16.26
CA GLY A 235 8.83 5.37 15.83
C GLY A 235 8.37 6.09 14.56
N ALA A 236 7.27 5.68 13.94
CA ALA A 236 6.75 6.31 12.72
C ALA A 236 6.32 7.74 13.00
N GLY A 237 7.03 8.71 12.42
CA GLY A 237 6.77 10.12 12.63
C GLY A 237 5.41 10.61 12.14
N TRP A 238 4.76 9.82 11.27
CA TRP A 238 3.40 10.07 10.77
C TRP A 238 2.30 9.43 11.63
N SER A 239 2.66 8.60 12.62
CA SER A 239 1.71 8.02 13.57
C SER A 239 1.41 8.97 14.72
N ASP A 240 0.29 8.71 15.39
CA ASP A 240 -0.09 9.44 16.59
C ASP A 240 0.75 8.99 17.81
N ALA A 241 0.70 9.79 18.90
CA ALA A 241 1.22 9.36 20.19
C ALA A 241 0.40 8.16 20.73
N PRO A 242 1.03 7.16 21.38
CA PRO A 242 2.44 7.13 21.73
C PRO A 242 3.35 6.46 20.69
N GLN A 243 2.81 5.89 19.58
CA GLN A 243 3.55 5.08 18.62
C GLN A 243 4.82 5.77 18.10
N LYS A 244 4.72 7.04 17.70
CA LYS A 244 5.84 7.82 17.15
C LYS A 244 7.01 8.00 18.13
N TYR A 245 6.79 7.77 19.45
CA TYR A 245 7.81 7.87 20.48
C TYR A 245 8.33 6.51 20.96
N ILE A 246 7.59 5.42 20.65
CA ILE A 246 7.99 4.06 21.05
C ILE A 246 8.95 3.52 19.99
N TRP A 247 10.06 2.91 20.46
CA TRP A 247 11.06 2.23 19.64
C TRP A 247 11.70 1.10 20.44
N ASP A 248 12.31 0.14 19.78
CA ASP A 248 12.94 -1.04 20.38
C ASP A 248 11.97 -2.04 21.02
N LEU A 249 10.71 -2.09 20.55
CA LEU A 249 9.80 -3.16 20.91
C LEU A 249 10.13 -4.44 20.13
N PRO A 250 10.39 -5.57 20.84
CA PRO A 250 10.65 -6.84 20.19
C PRO A 250 9.43 -7.42 19.45
N TYR A 251 9.73 -8.23 18.44
CA TYR A 251 8.77 -9.15 17.86
C TYR A 251 9.25 -10.61 18.08
N PRO A 252 8.37 -11.57 18.42
CA PRO A 252 6.93 -11.41 18.69
C PRO A 252 6.65 -10.74 20.05
N PRO A 253 5.39 -10.27 20.31
CA PRO A 253 5.01 -9.63 21.57
C PRO A 253 5.39 -10.39 22.83
N LEU A 254 5.37 -11.73 22.78
CA LEU A 254 5.76 -12.61 23.87
C LEU A 254 7.24 -12.51 24.30
N ALA A 255 8.08 -11.88 23.48
CA ALA A 255 9.50 -11.65 23.81
C ALA A 255 9.70 -10.50 24.81
N ILE A 256 8.65 -9.73 25.14
CA ILE A 256 8.74 -8.57 26.01
C ILE A 256 8.74 -9.02 27.47
N THR A 257 9.88 -8.82 28.14
CA THR A 257 10.02 -8.94 29.61
C THR A 257 9.60 -7.65 30.30
N ASP A 258 9.41 -7.70 31.63
CA ASP A 258 9.12 -6.49 32.40
C ASP A 258 10.25 -5.46 32.32
N GLU A 259 11.50 -5.93 32.23
CA GLU A 259 12.67 -5.06 32.06
C GLU A 259 12.68 -4.35 30.71
N ILE A 260 12.36 -5.09 29.63
CA ILE A 260 12.25 -4.48 28.28
C ILE A 260 11.11 -3.47 28.24
N ALA A 261 9.94 -3.82 28.78
CA ALA A 261 8.79 -2.92 28.82
C ALA A 261 9.12 -1.62 29.56
N ALA A 262 9.75 -1.69 30.72
CA ALA A 262 10.14 -0.53 31.50
C ALA A 262 11.21 0.34 30.79
N ALA A 263 12.21 -0.30 30.15
CA ALA A 263 13.23 0.42 29.41
C ALA A 263 12.65 1.17 28.20
N VAL A 264 11.79 0.51 27.42
CA VAL A 264 11.12 1.10 26.26
C VAL A 264 10.20 2.24 26.70
N ALA A 265 9.43 2.06 27.79
CA ALA A 265 8.55 3.11 28.32
C ALA A 265 9.33 4.34 28.75
N THR A 266 10.44 4.16 29.48
CA THR A 266 11.31 5.26 29.92
C THR A 266 11.86 6.03 28.71
N ALA A 267 12.42 5.34 27.73
CA ALA A 267 12.99 5.96 26.53
C ALA A 267 11.92 6.66 25.68
N ALA A 268 10.71 6.10 25.59
CA ALA A 268 9.58 6.72 24.89
C ALA A 268 9.12 7.99 25.59
N ALA A 269 9.05 7.99 26.93
CA ALA A 269 8.69 9.16 27.73
C ALA A 269 9.72 10.29 27.57
N GLU A 270 11.02 9.98 27.54
CA GLU A 270 12.07 10.96 27.28
C GLU A 270 11.92 11.62 25.92
N ARG A 271 11.66 10.82 24.86
CA ARG A 271 11.43 11.33 23.50
C ARG A 271 10.17 12.20 23.41
N MET A 272 9.07 11.73 24.02
CA MET A 272 7.82 12.49 24.07
C MET A 272 7.98 13.81 24.83
N ALA A 273 8.62 13.80 25.99
CA ALA A 273 8.89 15.00 26.76
C ALA A 273 9.78 16.02 26.02
N ALA A 274 10.78 15.51 25.27
CA ALA A 274 11.65 16.36 24.46
C ALA A 274 10.90 17.03 23.30
N ALA A 275 9.92 16.35 22.70
CA ALA A 275 9.15 16.84 21.55
C ALA A 275 7.94 17.70 21.97
N GLU A 276 7.22 17.30 23.01
CA GLU A 276 5.92 17.89 23.39
C GLU A 276 6.00 18.68 24.72
N GLY A 277 7.18 18.72 25.38
CA GLY A 277 7.39 19.40 26.66
C GLY A 277 6.93 18.62 27.90
N GLN A 278 6.23 17.51 27.69
CA GLN A 278 5.77 16.59 28.74
C GLN A 278 5.59 15.18 28.19
N ALA A 279 5.66 14.19 29.08
CA ALA A 279 5.36 12.79 28.74
C ALA A 279 4.02 12.37 29.33
N ASP A 280 3.33 11.48 28.61
CA ASP A 280 2.17 10.75 29.13
C ASP A 280 2.60 9.28 29.37
N MET A 281 3.10 9.00 30.57
CA MET A 281 3.61 7.68 30.93
C MET A 281 2.48 6.65 30.94
N ASP A 282 1.28 7.00 31.40
CA ASP A 282 0.14 6.07 31.46
C ASP A 282 -0.26 5.62 30.05
N LEU A 283 -0.26 6.54 29.08
CA LEU A 283 -0.54 6.24 27.67
C LEU A 283 0.52 5.31 27.07
N ILE A 284 1.81 5.58 27.35
CA ILE A 284 2.93 4.77 26.85
C ILE A 284 2.89 3.35 27.44
N GLU A 285 2.77 3.24 28.78
CA GLU A 285 2.74 1.95 29.47
C GLU A 285 1.53 1.12 29.04
N LYS A 286 0.37 1.76 28.88
CA LYS A 286 -0.83 1.09 28.36
C LYS A 286 -0.61 0.53 26.97
N ALA A 287 -0.05 1.29 26.04
CA ALA A 287 0.21 0.82 24.67
C ALA A 287 1.15 -0.39 24.66
N ILE A 288 2.22 -0.36 25.47
CA ILE A 288 3.16 -1.48 25.60
C ILE A 288 2.48 -2.70 26.22
N ALA A 289 1.65 -2.52 27.23
CA ALA A 289 0.91 -3.60 27.90
C ALA A 289 -0.11 -4.23 26.94
N ASP A 290 -0.86 -3.43 26.18
CA ASP A 290 -1.81 -3.90 25.18
C ASP A 290 -1.09 -4.72 24.10
N TYR A 291 0.05 -4.24 23.60
CA TYR A 291 0.87 -4.97 22.62
C TYR A 291 1.37 -6.31 23.19
N ARG A 292 1.90 -6.31 24.43
CA ARG A 292 2.38 -7.52 25.11
C ARG A 292 1.27 -8.57 25.34
N ALA A 293 0.02 -8.11 25.48
CA ALA A 293 -1.14 -8.98 25.69
C ALA A 293 -1.70 -9.59 24.41
N LEU A 294 -1.18 -9.20 23.23
CA LEU A 294 -1.67 -9.72 21.96
C LEU A 294 -1.47 -11.25 21.86
N PRO A 295 -2.48 -11.96 21.36
CA PRO A 295 -2.33 -13.39 21.10
C PRO A 295 -1.38 -13.64 19.92
N PRO A 296 -0.74 -14.80 19.81
CA PRO A 296 0.09 -15.15 18.65
C PRO A 296 -0.64 -15.05 17.31
N THR A 297 -1.97 -15.16 17.32
CA THR A 297 -2.82 -15.03 16.12
C THR A 297 -3.07 -13.60 15.68
N ALA A 298 -2.61 -12.58 16.42
CA ALA A 298 -2.79 -11.19 16.03
C ALA A 298 -2.18 -10.88 14.65
N VAL A 299 -1.04 -11.49 14.33
CA VAL A 299 -0.37 -11.32 13.03
C VAL A 299 -1.17 -11.83 11.84
N SER A 300 -2.01 -12.86 12.04
CA SER A 300 -2.85 -13.45 10.99
C SER A 300 -4.29 -12.92 10.96
N TYR A 301 -4.64 -12.02 11.87
CA TYR A 301 -6.01 -11.53 12.02
C TYR A 301 -6.59 -10.98 10.72
N ASP A 302 -5.85 -10.09 10.03
CA ASP A 302 -6.32 -9.40 8.84
C ASP A 302 -6.57 -10.38 7.67
N ALA A 303 -5.62 -11.30 7.43
CA ALA A 303 -5.77 -12.31 6.39
C ALA A 303 -6.96 -13.26 6.68
N THR A 304 -7.14 -13.65 7.96
CA THR A 304 -8.29 -14.46 8.38
C THR A 304 -9.60 -13.71 8.16
N ARG A 305 -9.67 -12.44 8.56
CA ARG A 305 -10.86 -11.61 8.45
C ARG A 305 -11.28 -11.37 7.00
N ALA A 306 -10.31 -11.09 6.11
CA ALA A 306 -10.55 -10.94 4.69
C ALA A 306 -11.02 -12.26 4.06
N ALA A 307 -10.41 -13.39 4.43
CA ALA A 307 -10.79 -14.70 3.94
C ALA A 307 -12.22 -15.09 4.36
N GLU A 308 -12.61 -14.83 5.61
CA GLU A 308 -13.97 -15.05 6.11
C GLU A 308 -15.00 -14.24 5.32
N TRP A 309 -14.71 -12.96 5.03
CA TRP A 309 -15.57 -12.13 4.20
C TRP A 309 -15.72 -12.68 2.79
N ALA A 310 -14.63 -13.08 2.15
CA ALA A 310 -14.67 -13.65 0.81
C ALA A 310 -15.50 -14.94 0.77
N ASP A 311 -15.31 -15.84 1.76
CA ASP A 311 -16.08 -17.08 1.88
C ASP A 311 -17.60 -16.81 2.06
N GLN A 312 -17.95 -15.80 2.89
CA GLN A 312 -19.34 -15.39 3.13
C GLN A 312 -20.03 -14.89 1.84
N HIS A 313 -19.28 -14.25 0.95
CA HIS A 313 -19.80 -13.71 -0.30
C HIS A 313 -19.57 -14.60 -1.52
N GLY A 314 -18.96 -15.79 -1.35
CA GLY A 314 -18.63 -16.70 -2.43
C GLY A 314 -17.57 -16.17 -3.39
N ILE A 315 -16.71 -15.26 -2.92
CA ILE A 315 -15.61 -14.67 -3.68
C ILE A 315 -14.40 -15.61 -3.57
N PRO A 316 -13.78 -16.03 -4.67
CA PRO A 316 -12.53 -16.80 -4.61
C PRO A 316 -11.43 -16.02 -3.85
N ARG A 317 -10.71 -16.68 -2.94
CA ARG A 317 -9.64 -16.03 -2.15
C ARG A 317 -8.51 -15.47 -3.02
N SER A 318 -8.30 -16.01 -4.22
CA SER A 318 -7.39 -15.46 -5.22
C SER A 318 -7.81 -14.07 -5.76
N ARG A 319 -9.02 -13.62 -5.47
CA ARG A 319 -9.52 -12.26 -5.75
C ARG A 319 -9.34 -11.30 -4.57
N LEU A 320 -8.85 -11.79 -3.42
CA LEU A 320 -8.33 -10.94 -2.37
C LEU A 320 -6.90 -10.51 -2.71
N TYR A 321 -6.47 -9.40 -2.14
CA TYR A 321 -5.11 -8.90 -2.30
C TYR A 321 -4.65 -8.19 -1.03
N MET A 322 -3.64 -8.72 -0.35
CA MET A 322 -2.97 -8.01 0.73
C MET A 322 -1.98 -7.03 0.10
N GLY A 323 -2.47 -5.81 -0.22
CA GLY A 323 -1.75 -4.81 -1.01
C GLY A 323 -0.54 -4.23 -0.30
N GLU A 324 -0.58 -4.21 1.04
CA GLU A 324 0.54 -3.76 1.87
C GLU A 324 0.67 -4.59 3.14
N PHE A 325 1.91 -4.88 3.49
CA PHE A 325 2.36 -5.28 4.82
C PHE A 325 3.86 -5.00 4.95
N GLY A 326 4.30 -4.63 6.13
CA GLY A 326 5.69 -4.28 6.38
C GLY A 326 5.86 -3.75 7.81
N ALA A 327 7.06 -3.38 8.17
CA ALA A 327 7.35 -2.76 9.46
C ALA A 327 8.47 -1.74 9.34
N LEU A 328 8.31 -0.59 9.97
CA LEU A 328 9.38 0.38 10.10
C LEU A 328 10.48 -0.23 10.97
N HIS A 329 11.65 -0.38 10.39
CA HIS A 329 12.79 -0.98 11.10
C HIS A 329 14.05 -0.10 11.06
N THR A 330 14.02 1.00 10.30
CA THR A 330 15.08 2.01 10.27
C THR A 330 14.47 3.40 10.32
N ASP A 331 15.08 4.30 11.12
CA ASP A 331 14.70 5.70 11.20
C ASP A 331 15.95 6.53 11.56
N GLY A 332 16.52 7.21 10.58
CA GLY A 332 17.82 7.87 10.71
C GLY A 332 18.92 6.89 11.10
N ASP A 333 19.56 7.14 12.24
CA ASP A 333 20.64 6.27 12.77
C ASP A 333 20.12 5.09 13.61
N ARG A 334 18.79 4.96 13.79
CA ARG A 334 18.18 3.88 14.55
C ARG A 334 17.81 2.71 13.64
N SER A 335 18.06 1.50 14.10
CA SER A 335 17.63 0.28 13.41
C SER A 335 17.18 -0.77 14.43
N LEU A 336 16.10 -1.47 14.12
CA LEU A 336 15.67 -2.63 14.89
C LEU A 336 16.55 -3.84 14.57
N PRO A 337 16.69 -4.80 15.50
CA PRO A 337 17.27 -6.10 15.21
C PRO A 337 16.61 -6.75 13.99
N ARG A 338 17.39 -7.11 13.00
CA ARG A 338 16.88 -7.66 11.72
C ARG A 338 16.08 -8.96 11.93
N GLU A 339 16.41 -9.75 12.93
CA GLU A 339 15.69 -10.97 13.29
C GLU A 339 14.23 -10.71 13.67
N TRP A 340 13.89 -9.58 14.29
CA TRP A 340 12.50 -9.22 14.61
C TRP A 340 11.72 -8.89 13.33
N PHE A 341 12.34 -8.10 12.47
CA PHE A 341 11.77 -7.74 11.18
C PHE A 341 11.53 -8.98 10.29
N HIS A 342 12.52 -9.87 10.17
CA HIS A 342 12.39 -11.09 9.39
C HIS A 342 11.35 -12.05 9.96
N ALA A 343 11.27 -12.20 11.28
CA ALA A 343 10.24 -13.02 11.93
C ALA A 343 8.83 -12.47 11.62
N PHE A 344 8.64 -11.15 11.74
CA PHE A 344 7.39 -10.51 11.38
C PHE A 344 7.02 -10.73 9.90
N LEU A 345 7.95 -10.48 8.97
CA LEU A 345 7.70 -10.71 7.54
C LEU A 345 7.31 -12.16 7.25
N GLN A 346 8.00 -13.12 7.88
CA GLN A 346 7.72 -14.53 7.72
C GLN A 346 6.32 -14.88 8.19
N ASP A 347 5.93 -14.45 9.39
CA ASP A 347 4.63 -14.78 9.97
C ASP A 347 3.49 -14.14 9.16
N LYS A 348 3.65 -12.87 8.76
CA LYS A 348 2.67 -12.15 7.95
C LYS A 348 2.48 -12.79 6.57
N ARG A 349 3.57 -13.07 5.87
CA ARG A 349 3.55 -13.77 4.58
C ARG A 349 2.94 -15.17 4.72
N SER A 350 3.31 -15.91 5.77
CA SER A 350 2.75 -17.25 6.00
C SER A 350 1.24 -17.21 6.20
N ALA A 351 0.73 -16.23 6.95
CA ALA A 351 -0.70 -16.05 7.14
C ALA A 351 -1.45 -15.79 5.81
N ALA A 352 -0.88 -14.98 4.92
CA ALA A 352 -1.45 -14.74 3.59
C ALA A 352 -1.40 -16.00 2.71
N ASP A 353 -0.25 -16.68 2.67
CA ASP A 353 -0.08 -17.93 1.89
C ASP A 353 -1.05 -19.03 2.36
N GLU A 354 -1.23 -19.22 3.68
CA GLU A 354 -2.16 -20.19 4.27
C GLU A 354 -3.62 -19.85 3.95
N ALA A 355 -3.94 -18.55 3.90
CA ALA A 355 -5.26 -18.09 3.48
C ALA A 355 -5.48 -18.15 1.97
N GLY A 356 -4.45 -18.40 1.16
CA GLY A 356 -4.51 -18.39 -0.30
C GLY A 356 -4.65 -16.98 -0.89
N ILE A 357 -4.12 -15.97 -0.21
CA ILE A 357 -4.24 -14.55 -0.57
C ILE A 357 -2.94 -14.05 -1.19
N PRO A 358 -2.95 -13.51 -2.44
CA PRO A 358 -1.84 -12.79 -3.01
C PRO A 358 -1.44 -11.58 -2.17
N TRP A 359 -0.14 -11.21 -2.21
CA TRP A 359 0.37 -10.15 -1.36
C TRP A 359 1.45 -9.29 -2.02
N ALA A 360 1.62 -8.06 -1.54
CA ALA A 360 2.76 -7.20 -1.83
C ALA A 360 3.35 -6.62 -0.54
N VAL A 361 4.66 -6.82 -0.35
CA VAL A 361 5.37 -6.26 0.80
C VAL A 361 5.62 -4.77 0.60
N LEU A 362 5.44 -3.97 1.64
CA LEU A 362 5.83 -2.57 1.69
C LEU A 362 7.13 -2.47 2.51
N THR A 363 8.24 -2.07 1.94
CA THR A 363 8.45 -1.57 0.59
C THR A 363 9.81 -2.04 0.05
N TYR A 364 10.09 -1.82 -1.25
CA TYR A 364 11.40 -2.17 -1.80
C TYR A 364 12.51 -1.27 -1.23
N VAL A 365 12.27 0.04 -1.13
CA VAL A 365 13.18 1.04 -0.56
C VAL A 365 12.45 2.00 0.36
N GLY A 366 13.10 2.47 1.42
CA GLY A 366 12.53 3.39 2.41
C GLY A 366 12.72 2.89 3.85
N GLY A 367 12.06 3.48 4.82
CA GLY A 367 12.18 3.09 6.24
C GLY A 367 11.61 1.72 6.58
N MET A 368 10.76 1.17 5.72
CA MET A 368 10.21 -0.20 5.78
C MET A 368 10.86 -1.12 4.73
N ASP A 369 12.04 -0.77 4.24
CA ASP A 369 12.68 -1.41 3.10
C ASP A 369 13.07 -2.86 3.36
N ILE A 370 12.90 -3.68 2.30
CA ILE A 370 13.36 -5.06 2.30
C ILE A 370 14.73 -5.22 1.63
N ALA A 371 15.15 -4.23 0.84
CA ALA A 371 16.39 -4.22 0.10
C ALA A 371 17.46 -3.38 0.81
N PRO A 372 18.71 -3.86 0.92
CA PRO A 372 19.80 -3.08 1.53
C PRO A 372 20.06 -1.78 0.76
N ALA A 373 20.14 -0.66 1.47
CA ALA A 373 20.40 0.64 0.86
C ALA A 373 21.81 0.77 0.27
N ASP A 374 22.75 -0.01 0.78
CA ASP A 374 24.16 -0.03 0.41
C ASP A 374 24.49 -1.01 -0.74
N ASP A 375 23.57 -1.87 -1.16
CA ASP A 375 23.73 -2.67 -2.39
C ASP A 375 23.26 -1.87 -3.62
N PRO A 376 24.16 -1.52 -4.57
CA PRO A 376 23.78 -0.80 -5.78
C PRO A 376 22.75 -1.53 -6.65
N GLU A 377 22.71 -2.85 -6.57
CA GLU A 377 21.74 -3.70 -7.29
C GLU A 377 20.51 -3.99 -6.42
N ARG A 378 20.49 -3.51 -5.17
CA ARG A 378 19.40 -3.69 -4.20
C ARG A 378 18.90 -5.14 -4.14
N ARG A 379 19.84 -6.08 -4.12
CA ARG A 379 19.51 -7.49 -3.96
C ARG A 379 19.08 -7.79 -2.53
N LEU A 380 18.04 -8.57 -2.39
CA LEU A 380 17.58 -8.99 -1.08
C LEU A 380 18.64 -9.87 -0.38
N ALA A 381 18.83 -9.64 0.91
CA ALA A 381 19.61 -10.53 1.74
C ALA A 381 18.97 -11.94 1.77
N PRO A 382 19.78 -13.02 1.89
CA PRO A 382 19.24 -14.39 1.95
C PRO A 382 18.19 -14.60 3.05
N GLU A 383 18.34 -13.92 4.17
CA GLU A 383 17.41 -13.97 5.30
C GLU A 383 16.07 -13.31 4.96
N THR A 384 16.09 -12.18 4.23
CA THR A 384 14.89 -11.52 3.73
C THR A 384 14.17 -12.40 2.72
N CYS A 385 14.93 -13.02 1.79
CA CYS A 385 14.39 -13.98 0.85
C CYS A 385 13.69 -15.15 1.54
N ALA A 386 14.33 -15.72 2.57
CA ALA A 386 13.77 -16.82 3.34
C ALA A 386 12.47 -16.39 4.07
N ALA A 387 12.46 -15.21 4.69
CA ALA A 387 11.29 -14.67 5.37
C ALA A 387 10.11 -14.48 4.40
N LEU A 388 10.36 -13.98 3.20
CA LEU A 388 9.34 -13.77 2.16
C LEU A 388 9.05 -15.04 1.34
N GLY A 389 9.72 -16.16 1.59
CA GLY A 389 9.55 -17.40 0.82
C GLY A 389 9.91 -17.25 -0.66
N LEU A 390 10.84 -16.34 -0.98
CA LEU A 390 11.31 -16.09 -2.33
C LEU A 390 12.47 -17.03 -2.68
N PRO A 391 12.58 -17.47 -3.95
CA PRO A 391 13.66 -18.38 -4.36
C PRO A 391 15.03 -17.73 -4.34
N CYS A 392 15.13 -16.44 -4.40
CA CYS A 392 16.30 -15.57 -4.61
C CYS A 392 17.44 -16.24 -5.41
N ALA A 393 17.82 -15.67 -6.51
CA ALA A 393 18.94 -16.17 -7.28
C ALA A 393 20.20 -16.31 -6.40
N LYS A 394 20.84 -17.48 -6.48
CA LYS A 394 22.12 -17.72 -5.79
C LYS A 394 23.22 -16.94 -6.46
#